data_d9c0d0cb44d33f01546901532d0d8b69
#
_entry.id   d9c0d0cb44d33f01546901532d0d8b69
#
_cell.length_a   1.000
_cell.length_b   1.000
_cell.length_c   1.000
_cell.angle_alpha   90.00
_cell.angle_beta   90.00
_cell.angle_gamma   90.00
#
_symmetry.space_group_name_H-M   'P 1'
#
loop_
_entity.id
_entity.type
_entity.pdbx_description
1 polymer ?
#
loop_
_entity_poly.entity_id
_entity_poly.type
_entity_poly.pdbx_seq_one_letter_code
_entity_poly.pdbx_strand_id
1 'polypeptide(L)'
;MLERARIMNRTQELADRAQRVMPGRQSNLRVLPEPAVFIERAVGQRLWDVDGRELLDFAIGMGPGIWGHGNREFQDAVHAQLERLFVLASGMLQTENEVRLAETIVRFVPSAERVRFVTTGSEAVQLAVRLARAFTGRRLFVRFDGHYHGWLDNVLGGRAVPGANAAPFVEESPQERGLETKSTTRRGTPIKKK
;
A
#
# COMPACT_ATOMS: atom_id res chain seq x y z
N MET A 1 1.35 3.16 41.13
CA MET A 1 1.94 4.39 40.56
C MET A 1 3.25 4.14 39.82
N LEU A 2 4.20 3.36 40.36
CA LEU A 2 5.48 3.07 39.70
C LEU A 2 5.36 2.24 38.41
N GLU A 3 4.40 1.34 38.34
CA GLU A 3 4.13 0.51 37.16
C GLU A 3 3.54 1.32 36.00
N ARG A 4 2.65 2.28 36.27
CA ARG A 4 2.15 3.23 35.26
C ARG A 4 3.26 4.15 34.71
N ALA A 5 4.17 4.58 35.55
CA ALA A 5 5.32 5.39 35.12
C ALA A 5 6.30 4.61 34.25
N ARG A 6 6.44 3.29 34.49
CA ARG A 6 7.28 2.39 33.68
C ARG A 6 6.63 2.06 32.34
N ILE A 7 5.30 1.97 32.29
CA ILE A 7 4.53 1.72 31.06
C ILE A 7 4.57 2.97 30.15
N MET A 8 4.35 4.17 30.70
CA MET A 8 4.35 5.44 29.95
C MET A 8 5.69 5.80 29.26
N ASN A 9 6.73 5.03 29.46
CA ASN A 9 8.05 5.27 28.85
C ASN A 9 8.34 4.38 27.65
N ARG A 10 7.49 3.38 27.36
CA ARG A 10 7.75 2.40 26.29
C ARG A 10 7.55 2.99 24.89
N THR A 11 6.54 3.84 24.72
CA THR A 11 6.36 4.61 23.47
C THR A 11 7.57 5.47 23.17
N GLN A 12 8.12 6.19 24.16
CA GLN A 12 9.31 7.02 23.96
C GLN A 12 10.55 6.20 23.65
N GLU A 13 10.77 5.12 24.39
CA GLU A 13 11.88 4.19 24.12
C GLU A 13 11.84 3.66 22.68
N LEU A 14 10.67 3.24 22.22
CA LEU A 14 10.48 2.74 20.87
C LEU A 14 10.66 3.83 19.81
N ALA A 15 10.19 5.05 20.09
CA ALA A 15 10.38 6.19 19.20
C ALA A 15 11.87 6.53 19.04
N ASP A 16 12.63 6.56 20.14
CA ASP A 16 14.07 6.82 20.13
C ASP A 16 14.83 5.71 19.37
N ARG A 17 14.41 4.47 19.53
CA ARG A 17 14.99 3.33 18.78
C ARG A 17 14.68 3.42 17.30
N ALA A 18 13.44 3.73 16.94
CA ALA A 18 13.01 3.89 15.56
C ALA A 18 13.79 5.00 14.84
N GLN A 19 14.03 6.14 15.51
CA GLN A 19 14.79 7.25 14.94
C GLN A 19 16.23 6.88 14.57
N ARG A 20 16.85 5.91 15.28
CA ARG A 20 18.20 5.47 14.97
C ARG A 20 18.33 4.55 13.78
N VAL A 21 17.25 3.85 13.40
CA VAL A 21 17.29 2.77 12.40
C VAL A 21 16.28 2.91 11.27
N MET A 22 15.37 3.87 11.36
CA MET A 22 14.35 4.13 10.37
C MET A 22 14.44 5.56 9.85
N PRO A 23 14.14 5.81 8.56
CA PRO A 23 14.22 7.15 7.98
C PRO A 23 13.09 8.05 8.48
N GLY A 24 13.34 8.75 9.57
CA GLY A 24 12.43 9.73 10.16
C GLY A 24 11.08 9.14 10.62
N ARG A 25 10.11 10.02 10.85
CA ARG A 25 8.74 9.66 11.26
C ARG A 25 7.81 9.52 10.05
N GLN A 26 8.25 8.79 9.04
CA GLN A 26 7.46 8.58 7.84
C GLN A 26 7.21 7.10 7.62
N SER A 27 5.97 6.79 7.28
CA SER A 27 5.57 5.49 6.77
C SER A 27 4.75 5.71 5.50
N ASN A 28 5.11 5.04 4.41
CA ASN A 28 4.38 5.08 3.15
C ASN A 28 3.99 6.50 2.68
N LEU A 29 4.89 7.46 2.68
CA LEU A 29 4.63 8.86 2.28
C LEU A 29 3.76 9.68 3.26
N ARG A 30 3.53 9.18 4.45
CA ARG A 30 2.79 9.92 5.48
C ARG A 30 3.69 10.23 6.66
N VAL A 31 3.54 11.44 7.17
CA VAL A 31 4.14 11.81 8.45
C VAL A 31 3.34 11.13 9.55
N LEU A 32 4.03 10.38 10.41
CA LEU A 32 3.39 9.74 11.56
C LEU A 32 2.92 10.80 12.57
N PRO A 33 1.84 10.53 13.32
CA PRO A 33 1.35 11.44 14.36
C PRO A 33 2.38 11.63 15.47
N GLU A 34 2.23 12.72 16.19
CA GLU A 34 2.98 13.02 17.39
C GLU A 34 2.02 13.09 18.59
N PRO A 35 2.23 12.35 19.67
CA PRO A 35 3.28 11.33 19.83
C PRO A 35 3.10 10.15 18.89
N ALA A 36 4.19 9.43 18.59
CA ALA A 36 4.14 8.18 17.84
C ALA A 36 3.23 7.16 18.54
N VAL A 37 2.55 6.32 17.77
CA VAL A 37 1.69 5.27 18.30
C VAL A 37 2.25 3.91 17.88
N PHE A 38 2.57 3.08 18.87
CA PHE A 38 3.06 1.72 18.65
C PHE A 38 2.01 0.73 19.15
N ILE A 39 1.44 -0.04 18.24
CA ILE A 39 0.39 -1.02 18.57
C ILE A 39 1.03 -2.34 19.00
N GLU A 40 0.60 -2.87 20.13
CA GLU A 40 1.05 -4.15 20.67
C GLU A 40 0.11 -5.30 20.31
N ARG A 41 -1.21 -5.06 20.35
CA ARG A 41 -2.21 -6.08 20.05
C ARG A 41 -3.50 -5.49 19.49
N ALA A 42 -4.29 -6.35 18.84
CA ALA A 42 -5.58 -5.97 18.26
C ALA A 42 -6.57 -7.13 18.36
N VAL A 43 -7.86 -6.80 18.58
CA VAL A 43 -8.97 -7.79 18.58
C VAL A 43 -10.24 -7.11 18.05
N GLY A 44 -10.87 -7.70 17.05
CA GLY A 44 -12.03 -7.09 16.39
C GLY A 44 -11.69 -5.72 15.83
N GLN A 45 -12.37 -4.69 16.32
CA GLN A 45 -12.13 -3.29 15.93
C GLN A 45 -11.25 -2.52 16.94
N ARG A 46 -10.70 -3.19 17.95
CA ARG A 46 -9.95 -2.56 19.03
C ARG A 46 -8.47 -2.81 18.90
N LEU A 47 -7.67 -1.76 19.13
CA LEU A 47 -6.23 -1.79 19.20
C LEU A 47 -5.79 -1.42 20.60
N TRP A 48 -4.68 -1.97 21.05
CA TRP A 48 -4.00 -1.51 22.27
C TRP A 48 -2.58 -1.16 21.94
N ASP A 49 -2.20 0.03 22.33
CA ASP A 49 -0.81 0.45 22.18
C ASP A 49 0.10 -0.16 23.27
N VAL A 50 1.39 0.05 23.11
CA VAL A 50 2.42 -0.48 24.03
C VAL A 50 2.34 0.09 25.45
N ASP A 51 1.60 1.19 25.65
CA ASP A 51 1.36 1.81 26.94
C ASP A 51 -0.02 1.40 27.52
N GLY A 52 -0.72 0.47 26.85
CA GLY A 52 -2.00 -0.07 27.30
C GLY A 52 -3.21 0.78 26.94
N ARG A 53 -3.05 1.86 26.16
CA ARG A 53 -4.18 2.70 25.74
C ARG A 53 -4.99 1.97 24.67
N GLU A 54 -6.31 1.91 24.87
CA GLU A 54 -7.24 1.37 23.89
C GLU A 54 -7.62 2.40 22.83
N LEU A 55 -7.63 1.98 21.57
CA LEU A 55 -8.00 2.74 20.39
C LEU A 55 -9.01 1.95 19.56
N LEU A 56 -9.81 2.66 18.76
CA LEU A 56 -10.67 2.04 17.75
C LEU A 56 -10.01 2.13 16.38
N ASP A 57 -9.99 1.02 15.66
CA ASP A 57 -9.46 0.94 14.31
C ASP A 57 -10.55 1.24 13.27
N PHE A 58 -10.58 2.48 12.79
CA PHE A 58 -11.40 2.89 11.66
C PHE A 58 -10.67 2.80 10.32
N ALA A 59 -9.38 2.48 10.33
CA ALA A 59 -8.57 2.38 9.10
C ALA A 59 -8.61 0.97 8.51
N ILE A 60 -8.76 -0.06 9.35
CA ILE A 60 -8.82 -1.49 8.96
C ILE A 60 -7.80 -1.88 7.87
N GLY A 61 -6.56 -1.39 8.01
CA GLY A 61 -5.49 -1.63 7.05
C GLY A 61 -5.74 -1.01 5.67
N MET A 62 -6.50 0.08 5.57
CA MET A 62 -6.99 0.71 4.33
C MET A 62 -7.97 -0.16 3.54
N GLY A 63 -8.74 -1.00 4.22
CA GLY A 63 -9.84 -1.79 3.68
C GLY A 63 -9.74 -3.30 3.83
N PRO A 64 -8.58 -3.96 3.73
CA PRO A 64 -8.52 -5.43 3.77
C PRO A 64 -8.93 -6.04 5.10
N GLY A 65 -8.87 -5.30 6.19
CA GLY A 65 -9.20 -5.79 7.54
C GLY A 65 -10.70 -5.84 7.89
N ILE A 66 -11.61 -5.96 6.92
CA ILE A 66 -13.08 -5.88 7.13
C ILE A 66 -13.65 -6.93 8.10
N TRP A 67 -12.95 -8.04 8.31
CA TRP A 67 -13.35 -9.08 9.25
C TRP A 67 -12.90 -8.81 10.70
N GLY A 68 -12.16 -7.73 10.90
CA GLY A 68 -11.58 -7.38 12.19
C GLY A 68 -10.32 -8.17 12.52
N HIS A 69 -9.61 -7.68 13.52
CA HIS A 69 -8.39 -8.32 13.99
C HIS A 69 -8.71 -9.62 14.75
N GLY A 70 -7.88 -10.65 14.53
CA GLY A 70 -8.02 -11.93 15.26
C GLY A 70 -9.19 -12.79 14.81
N ASN A 71 -9.75 -12.59 13.61
CA ASN A 71 -10.79 -13.45 13.06
C ASN A 71 -10.30 -14.89 13.00
N ARG A 72 -10.97 -15.76 13.75
CA ARG A 72 -10.52 -17.14 13.96
C ARG A 72 -10.62 -17.98 12.71
N GLU A 73 -11.71 -17.88 11.98
CA GLU A 73 -11.93 -18.63 10.74
C GLU A 73 -10.85 -18.32 9.70
N PHE A 74 -10.51 -17.04 9.56
CA PHE A 74 -9.42 -16.61 8.67
C PHE A 74 -8.06 -17.17 9.12
N GLN A 75 -7.75 -17.08 10.41
CA GLN A 75 -6.50 -17.59 10.96
C GLN A 75 -6.36 -19.10 10.77
N ASP A 76 -7.42 -19.86 11.06
CA ASP A 76 -7.42 -21.32 10.94
C ASP A 76 -7.24 -21.75 9.46
N ALA A 77 -7.86 -21.04 8.52
CA ALA A 77 -7.66 -21.29 7.09
C ALA A 77 -6.21 -21.03 6.63
N VAL A 78 -5.60 -19.94 7.13
CA VAL A 78 -4.19 -19.61 6.83
C VAL A 78 -3.26 -20.65 7.44
N HIS A 79 -3.45 -21.04 8.68
CA HIS A 79 -2.63 -22.06 9.35
C HIS A 79 -2.70 -23.40 8.62
N ALA A 80 -3.90 -23.87 8.28
CA ALA A 80 -4.09 -25.12 7.54
C ALA A 80 -3.39 -25.09 6.16
N GLN A 81 -3.36 -23.93 5.51
CA GLN A 81 -2.64 -23.79 4.24
C GLN A 81 -1.12 -23.80 4.44
N LEU A 82 -0.61 -23.15 5.48
CA LEU A 82 0.82 -23.12 5.79
C LEU A 82 1.37 -24.51 6.15
N GLU A 83 0.58 -25.35 6.83
CA GLU A 83 0.94 -26.74 7.11
C GLU A 83 1.06 -27.59 5.83
N ARG A 84 0.27 -27.29 4.81
CA ARG A 84 0.29 -28.03 3.54
C ARG A 84 1.34 -27.52 2.56
N LEU A 85 1.51 -26.21 2.50
CA LEU A 85 2.38 -25.56 1.52
C LEU A 85 2.68 -24.13 1.95
N PHE A 86 3.96 -23.83 2.14
CA PHE A 86 4.41 -22.50 2.56
C PHE A 86 4.68 -21.57 1.37
N VAL A 87 5.53 -21.99 0.43
CA VAL A 87 5.96 -21.14 -0.70
C VAL A 87 6.26 -21.97 -1.93
N LEU A 88 6.00 -21.40 -3.09
CA LEU A 88 6.35 -21.99 -4.39
C LEU A 88 7.23 -21.06 -5.21
N ALA A 89 7.94 -21.63 -6.18
CA ALA A 89 8.64 -20.86 -7.20
C ALA A 89 7.61 -20.12 -8.08
N SER A 90 7.53 -18.82 -7.89
CA SER A 90 6.61 -17.94 -8.60
C SER A 90 6.82 -18.02 -10.13
N GLY A 91 5.71 -18.13 -10.84
CA GLY A 91 5.70 -18.20 -12.31
C GLY A 91 6.04 -19.56 -12.93
N MET A 92 6.40 -20.56 -12.11
CA MET A 92 6.67 -21.94 -12.57
C MET A 92 5.62 -22.93 -12.10
N LEU A 93 5.05 -22.72 -10.94
CA LEU A 93 4.11 -23.62 -10.29
C LEU A 93 2.85 -22.84 -9.86
N GLN A 94 1.72 -23.53 -9.83
CA GLN A 94 0.43 -22.95 -9.45
C GLN A 94 -0.23 -23.79 -8.35
N THR A 95 -1.18 -23.20 -7.64
CA THR A 95 -1.97 -23.87 -6.61
C THR A 95 -3.46 -23.89 -6.99
N GLU A 96 -4.19 -24.86 -6.46
CA GLU A 96 -5.65 -24.89 -6.58
C GLU A 96 -6.30 -23.63 -5.98
N ASN A 97 -5.78 -23.13 -4.86
CA ASN A 97 -6.31 -21.92 -4.22
C ASN A 97 -6.19 -20.67 -5.11
N GLU A 98 -5.11 -20.55 -5.90
CA GLU A 98 -4.95 -19.49 -6.88
C GLU A 98 -6.03 -19.56 -7.97
N VAL A 99 -6.30 -20.74 -8.49
CA VAL A 99 -7.34 -20.98 -9.50
C VAL A 99 -8.73 -20.64 -8.92
N ARG A 100 -9.07 -21.18 -7.76
CA ARG A 100 -10.35 -20.93 -7.07
C ARG A 100 -10.58 -19.44 -6.78
N LEU A 101 -9.54 -18.72 -6.40
CA LEU A 101 -9.62 -17.26 -6.19
C LEU A 101 -9.88 -16.54 -7.52
N ALA A 102 -9.19 -16.92 -8.60
CA ALA A 102 -9.43 -16.34 -9.93
C ALA A 102 -10.88 -16.58 -10.40
N GLU A 103 -11.39 -17.81 -10.27
CA GLU A 103 -12.79 -18.15 -10.59
C GLU A 103 -13.79 -17.32 -9.78
N THR A 104 -13.49 -17.10 -8.49
CA THR A 104 -14.34 -16.28 -7.61
C THR A 104 -14.36 -14.82 -8.08
N ILE A 105 -13.21 -14.25 -8.45
CA ILE A 105 -13.13 -12.88 -8.97
C ILE A 105 -13.91 -12.77 -10.29
N VAL A 106 -13.71 -13.68 -11.23
CA VAL A 106 -14.43 -13.69 -12.53
C VAL A 106 -15.93 -13.77 -12.32
N ARG A 107 -16.40 -14.56 -11.34
CA ARG A 107 -17.83 -14.68 -11.02
C ARG A 107 -18.43 -13.38 -10.49
N PHE A 108 -17.70 -12.63 -9.65
CA PHE A 108 -18.24 -11.42 -8.98
C PHE A 108 -17.93 -10.11 -9.71
N VAL A 109 -16.98 -10.10 -10.62
CA VAL A 109 -16.58 -8.91 -11.39
C VAL A 109 -16.92 -9.12 -12.86
N PRO A 110 -18.06 -8.62 -13.35
CA PRO A 110 -18.56 -8.93 -14.71
C PRO A 110 -17.61 -8.58 -15.85
N SER A 111 -16.71 -7.61 -15.65
CA SER A 111 -15.70 -7.21 -16.63
C SER A 111 -14.42 -8.04 -16.59
N ALA A 112 -14.26 -8.92 -15.60
CA ALA A 112 -13.07 -9.75 -15.44
C ALA A 112 -13.24 -11.08 -16.17
N GLU A 113 -12.63 -11.22 -17.33
CA GLU A 113 -12.58 -12.50 -18.07
C GLU A 113 -11.42 -13.38 -17.60
N ARG A 114 -10.32 -12.75 -17.18
CA ARG A 114 -9.10 -13.41 -16.71
C ARG A 114 -8.48 -12.61 -15.58
N VAL A 115 -7.76 -13.29 -14.71
CA VAL A 115 -7.12 -12.69 -13.54
C VAL A 115 -5.61 -12.96 -13.57
N ARG A 116 -4.83 -11.93 -13.30
CA ARG A 116 -3.39 -12.04 -13.05
C ARG A 116 -3.11 -11.53 -11.64
N PHE A 117 -2.56 -12.40 -10.81
CA PHE A 117 -2.11 -12.03 -9.47
C PHE A 117 -0.70 -11.43 -9.50
N VAL A 118 -0.48 -10.50 -8.63
CA VAL A 118 0.80 -9.85 -8.33
C VAL A 118 0.89 -9.61 -6.82
N THR A 119 2.08 -9.26 -6.31
CA THR A 119 2.29 -9.21 -4.87
C THR A 119 1.74 -7.93 -4.24
N THR A 120 1.74 -6.81 -4.97
CA THR A 120 1.33 -5.51 -4.43
C THR A 120 0.41 -4.75 -5.39
N GLY A 121 -0.39 -3.81 -4.84
CA GLY A 121 -1.20 -2.91 -5.66
C GLY A 121 -0.37 -2.04 -6.62
N SER A 122 0.86 -1.67 -6.24
CA SER A 122 1.78 -0.94 -7.12
C SER A 122 2.17 -1.75 -8.34
N GLU A 123 2.46 -3.04 -8.17
CA GLU A 123 2.73 -3.95 -9.29
C GLU A 123 1.49 -4.15 -10.16
N ALA A 124 0.31 -4.27 -9.55
CA ALA A 124 -0.96 -4.39 -10.29
C ALA A 124 -1.21 -3.17 -11.17
N VAL A 125 -1.03 -1.96 -10.64
CA VAL A 125 -1.17 -0.72 -11.41
C VAL A 125 -0.14 -0.65 -12.53
N GLN A 126 1.12 -0.99 -12.27
CA GLN A 126 2.16 -1.02 -13.31
C GLN A 126 1.84 -2.02 -14.42
N LEU A 127 1.39 -3.21 -14.05
CA LEU A 127 0.97 -4.21 -15.02
C LEU A 127 -0.21 -3.72 -15.86
N ALA A 128 -1.22 -3.11 -15.23
CA ALA A 128 -2.38 -2.55 -15.93
C ALA A 128 -1.98 -1.47 -16.94
N VAL A 129 -1.10 -0.55 -16.56
CA VAL A 129 -0.56 0.48 -17.46
C VAL A 129 0.21 -0.13 -18.63
N ARG A 130 1.04 -1.15 -18.38
CA ARG A 130 1.76 -1.87 -19.45
C ARG A 130 0.80 -2.56 -20.43
N LEU A 131 -0.19 -3.26 -19.92
CA LEU A 131 -1.19 -3.95 -20.75
C LEU A 131 -2.01 -2.95 -21.58
N ALA A 132 -2.46 -1.86 -20.97
CA ALA A 132 -3.20 -0.82 -21.67
C ALA A 132 -2.40 -0.20 -22.80
N ARG A 133 -1.11 0.08 -22.58
CA ARG A 133 -0.22 0.59 -23.61
C ARG A 133 0.05 -0.42 -24.73
N ALA A 134 0.30 -1.67 -24.37
CA ALA A 134 0.53 -2.74 -25.35
C ALA A 134 -0.70 -2.97 -26.24
N PHE A 135 -1.89 -2.92 -25.66
CA PHE A 135 -3.15 -3.13 -26.37
C PHE A 135 -3.54 -1.94 -27.25
N THR A 136 -3.36 -0.70 -26.76
CA THR A 136 -3.83 0.51 -27.46
C THR A 136 -2.77 1.17 -28.35
N GLY A 137 -1.50 0.85 -28.19
CA GLY A 137 -0.38 1.57 -28.77
C GLY A 137 -0.17 2.99 -28.22
N ARG A 138 -1.00 3.42 -27.24
CA ARG A 138 -0.95 4.76 -26.66
C ARG A 138 0.09 4.81 -25.55
N ARG A 139 0.84 5.92 -25.49
CA ARG A 139 1.89 6.14 -24.49
C ARG A 139 1.39 6.85 -23.23
N LEU A 140 0.45 7.79 -23.41
CA LEU A 140 -0.04 8.66 -22.35
C LEU A 140 -1.16 7.96 -21.56
N PHE A 141 -1.19 8.22 -20.27
CA PHE A 141 -2.32 7.89 -19.39
C PHE A 141 -2.65 9.09 -18.50
N VAL A 142 -3.86 9.13 -18.00
CA VAL A 142 -4.33 10.16 -17.07
C VAL A 142 -4.38 9.57 -15.67
N ARG A 143 -3.94 10.34 -14.69
CA ARG A 143 -4.08 10.04 -13.28
C ARG A 143 -4.72 11.22 -12.54
N PHE A 144 -5.36 10.96 -11.44
CA PHE A 144 -5.96 12.00 -10.61
C PHE A 144 -4.93 12.57 -9.64
N ASP A 145 -4.86 13.91 -9.57
CA ASP A 145 -4.02 14.59 -8.60
C ASP A 145 -4.55 14.34 -7.17
N GLY A 146 -3.62 14.16 -6.22
CA GLY A 146 -3.94 13.86 -4.82
C GLY A 146 -4.39 12.43 -4.53
N HIS A 147 -4.61 11.59 -5.55
CA HIS A 147 -4.93 10.18 -5.37
C HIS A 147 -3.66 9.32 -5.33
N TYR A 148 -3.69 8.26 -4.53
CA TYR A 148 -2.63 7.28 -4.50
C TYR A 148 -2.88 6.20 -5.54
N HIS A 149 -1.96 6.06 -6.49
CA HIS A 149 -2.03 5.09 -7.58
C HIS A 149 -0.91 4.04 -7.52
N GLY A 150 -0.18 3.97 -6.43
CA GLY A 150 0.98 3.09 -6.24
C GLY A 150 2.26 3.86 -6.00
N TRP A 151 3.34 3.13 -5.75
CA TRP A 151 4.64 3.66 -5.33
C TRP A 151 5.60 3.96 -6.48
N LEU A 152 5.32 3.48 -7.69
CA LEU A 152 6.23 3.61 -8.82
C LEU A 152 6.25 5.03 -9.38
N ASP A 153 7.41 5.47 -9.87
CA ASP A 153 7.70 6.86 -10.28
C ASP A 153 6.68 7.43 -11.26
N ASN A 154 6.23 6.63 -12.21
CA ASN A 154 5.26 7.05 -13.23
C ASN A 154 3.86 7.35 -12.66
N VAL A 155 3.51 6.83 -11.51
CA VAL A 155 2.19 7.01 -10.87
C VAL A 155 2.26 7.74 -9.54
N LEU A 156 3.43 7.80 -8.88
CA LEU A 156 3.62 8.44 -7.59
C LEU A 156 3.59 9.97 -7.66
N GLY A 157 4.12 10.55 -8.73
CA GLY A 157 4.25 12.00 -8.92
C GLY A 157 2.92 12.75 -8.81
N GLY A 158 2.95 13.98 -8.30
CA GLY A 158 1.78 14.86 -8.11
C GLY A 158 1.15 14.81 -6.73
N ARG A 159 1.62 13.95 -5.84
CA ARG A 159 1.25 14.01 -4.44
C ARG A 159 2.15 15.02 -3.72
N ALA A 160 1.66 16.23 -3.50
CA ALA A 160 2.37 17.20 -2.70
C ALA A 160 2.54 16.66 -1.27
N VAL A 161 3.77 16.38 -0.87
CA VAL A 161 4.09 16.24 0.54
C VAL A 161 4.10 17.66 1.10
N PRO A 162 3.29 17.99 2.14
CA PRO A 162 3.32 19.30 2.75
C PRO A 162 4.76 19.64 3.19
N GLY A 163 5.30 20.75 2.70
CA GLY A 163 6.67 21.20 3.01
C GLY A 163 7.79 20.68 2.10
N ALA A 164 7.53 19.79 1.17
CA ALA A 164 8.46 19.51 0.10
C ALA A 164 8.18 20.44 -1.08
N ASN A 165 9.17 21.18 -1.55
CA ASN A 165 9.12 21.80 -2.86
C ASN A 165 8.94 20.66 -3.86
N ALA A 166 7.71 20.48 -4.31
CA ALA A 166 7.35 19.44 -5.26
C ALA A 166 8.01 19.77 -6.60
N ALA A 167 9.26 19.39 -6.76
CA ALA A 167 9.80 19.21 -8.09
C ALA A 167 8.94 18.14 -8.77
N PRO A 168 8.42 18.38 -9.98
CA PRO A 168 7.70 17.36 -10.70
C PRO A 168 8.68 16.19 -10.91
N PHE A 169 8.46 15.06 -10.22
CA PHE A 169 9.15 13.83 -10.53
C PHE A 169 8.66 13.34 -11.90
N VAL A 170 9.26 13.85 -12.93
CA VAL A 170 9.24 13.28 -14.26
C VAL A 170 10.68 13.25 -14.73
N GLU A 171 11.49 12.41 -14.13
CA GLU A 171 12.67 11.92 -14.82
C GLU A 171 12.22 10.80 -15.76
N GLU A 172 12.31 11.07 -17.04
CA GLU A 172 12.25 10.03 -18.06
C GLU A 172 13.40 9.07 -17.78
N SER A 173 13.11 7.87 -17.28
CA SER A 173 14.15 6.85 -17.27
C SER A 173 14.62 6.64 -18.72
N PRO A 174 15.89 6.39 -18.97
CA PRO A 174 16.40 6.15 -20.33
C PRO A 174 15.67 5.01 -21.07
N GLN A 175 15.02 4.11 -20.33
CA GLN A 175 14.22 2.99 -20.85
C GLN A 175 12.77 3.39 -21.16
N GLU A 176 12.31 4.53 -20.68
CA GLU A 176 10.96 5.05 -20.83
C GLU A 176 10.89 6.30 -21.73
N ARG A 177 11.90 6.52 -22.57
CA ARG A 177 11.85 7.61 -23.57
C ARG A 177 10.60 7.46 -24.42
N GLY A 178 9.62 8.25 -24.09
CA GLY A 178 8.30 8.26 -24.71
C GLY A 178 7.12 8.20 -23.78
N LEU A 179 7.34 8.21 -22.48
CA LEU A 179 6.29 8.37 -21.48
C LEU A 179 6.06 9.84 -21.18
N GLU A 180 5.21 10.49 -21.94
CA GLU A 180 4.71 11.81 -21.55
C GLU A 180 3.58 11.65 -20.53
N THR A 181 3.84 11.94 -19.26
CA THR A 181 2.79 12.19 -18.28
C THR A 181 2.41 13.66 -18.36
N LYS A 182 1.18 14.00 -18.71
CA LYS A 182 0.66 15.35 -18.51
C LYS A 182 0.19 15.45 -17.08
N SER A 183 0.98 16.12 -16.25
CA SER A 183 0.52 16.60 -14.94
C SER A 183 -0.20 17.92 -15.16
N THR A 184 -1.47 18.01 -14.80
CA THR A 184 -2.15 19.29 -14.68
C THR A 184 -1.95 19.81 -13.27
N THR A 185 -1.40 21.01 -13.13
CA THR A 185 -1.39 21.72 -11.85
C THR A 185 -2.81 22.13 -11.49
N ARG A 186 -3.08 22.37 -10.21
CA ARG A 186 -4.38 22.85 -9.67
C ARG A 186 -5.02 24.03 -10.42
N ARG A 187 -4.33 24.67 -11.35
CA ARG A 187 -4.79 25.82 -12.13
C ARG A 187 -5.05 25.51 -13.60
N GLY A 188 -5.05 24.25 -14.02
CA GLY A 188 -5.42 23.88 -15.39
C GLY A 188 -4.49 24.43 -16.50
N THR A 189 -3.32 24.95 -16.16
CA THR A 189 -2.37 25.48 -17.15
C THR A 189 -1.44 24.38 -17.60
N PRO A 190 -1.38 24.03 -18.90
CA PRO A 190 -0.43 23.05 -19.39
C PRO A 190 0.98 23.64 -19.32
N ILE A 191 1.92 22.90 -18.73
CA ILE A 191 3.33 23.27 -18.74
C ILE A 191 3.84 23.08 -20.18
N LYS A 192 4.09 24.17 -20.87
CA LYS A 192 4.81 24.13 -22.17
C LYS A 192 6.27 23.81 -21.89
N LYS A 193 6.77 22.73 -22.48
CA LYS A 193 8.22 22.47 -22.55
C LYS A 193 8.88 23.53 -23.41
N LYS A 194 10.02 24.05 -22.97
CA LYS A 194 11.07 24.63 -23.80
C LYS A 194 12.01 23.53 -24.27
#